data_b11337552630dc4da50901b395e3f924
#
_entry.id   b11337552630dc4da50901b395e3f924
#
_cell.length_a   1.000
_cell.length_b   1.000
_cell.length_c   1.000
_cell.angle_alpha   90.00
_cell.angle_beta   90.00
_cell.angle_gamma   90.00
#
_symmetry.space_group_name_H-M   'P 1'
#
loop_
_entity.id
_entity.type
_entity.pdbx_description
1 polymer ?
#
loop_
_entity_poly.entity_id
_entity_poly.type
_entity_poly.pdbx_seq_one_letter_code
_entity_poly.pdbx_strand_id
1 'polypeptide(L)'
;YQIALSKSYGCDCILIIIAALNGAQADEIYSEALKHNLSVIVEVHDQKEAEMALKFDQALIGINNRNLKTLEVSLNNTISIFEVIKTHKGPIISESGIKTANDAKYIYEKTGIKNFLIGESLLKSNNPNELMKKLIQITQ
;
A
#
# COMPACT_ATOMS: atom_id res chain seq x y z
N TYR A 1 6.11 21.46 -6.28
CA TYR A 1 7.37 21.22 -7.03
C TYR A 1 7.61 19.72 -7.25
N GLN A 2 7.71 18.89 -6.20
CA GLN A 2 8.02 17.45 -6.31
C GLN A 2 7.03 16.70 -7.21
N ILE A 3 5.74 16.99 -7.16
CA ILE A 3 4.72 16.34 -7.97
C ILE A 3 4.94 16.63 -9.46
N ALA A 4 5.12 17.91 -9.81
CA ALA A 4 5.39 18.30 -11.18
C ALA A 4 6.70 17.68 -11.71
N LEU A 5 7.74 17.62 -10.86
CA LEU A 5 9.01 16.99 -11.20
C LEU A 5 8.85 15.48 -11.43
N SER A 6 8.11 14.78 -10.55
CA SER A 6 7.80 13.35 -10.74
C SER A 6 7.12 13.09 -12.07
N LYS A 7 6.13 13.93 -12.43
CA LYS A 7 5.46 13.82 -13.72
C LYS A 7 6.41 14.04 -14.89
N SER A 8 7.31 15.03 -14.79
CA SER A 8 8.29 15.32 -15.84
C SER A 8 9.28 14.18 -16.08
N TYR A 9 9.54 13.36 -15.07
CA TYR A 9 10.34 12.15 -15.17
C TYR A 9 9.56 10.91 -15.63
N GLY A 10 8.27 11.08 -15.98
CA GLY A 10 7.43 10.01 -16.50
C GLY A 10 6.81 9.10 -15.43
N CYS A 11 6.73 9.55 -14.18
CA CYS A 11 6.00 8.78 -13.17
C CYS A 11 4.51 8.72 -13.49
N ASP A 12 3.89 7.57 -13.23
CA ASP A 12 2.46 7.34 -13.34
C ASP A 12 1.75 7.40 -11.98
N CYS A 13 2.51 7.22 -10.90
CA CYS A 13 1.98 7.14 -9.54
C CYS A 13 2.94 7.78 -8.55
N ILE A 14 2.38 8.33 -7.45
CA ILE A 14 3.15 8.80 -6.29
C ILE A 14 2.68 8.11 -5.02
N LEU A 15 3.53 8.16 -3.98
CA LEU A 15 3.24 7.66 -2.65
C LEU A 15 3.04 8.83 -1.68
N ILE A 16 1.92 8.83 -0.95
CA ILE A 16 1.65 9.72 0.19
C ILE A 16 1.70 8.87 1.46
N ILE A 17 2.65 9.13 2.34
CA ILE A 17 2.78 8.45 3.64
C ILE A 17 2.10 9.32 4.70
N ILE A 18 0.94 8.88 5.21
CA ILE A 18 0.16 9.67 6.18
C ILE A 18 0.98 9.95 7.45
N ALA A 19 1.74 8.99 7.95
CA ALA A 19 2.62 9.15 9.11
C ALA A 19 3.66 10.29 8.98
N ALA A 20 4.02 10.66 7.77
CA ALA A 20 5.07 11.65 7.48
C ALA A 20 4.54 13.08 7.26
N LEU A 21 3.21 13.26 7.20
CA LEU A 21 2.59 14.52 6.79
C LEU A 21 1.53 14.97 7.80
N ASN A 22 1.26 16.27 7.86
CA ASN A 22 0.02 16.73 8.47
C ASN A 22 -1.14 16.64 7.47
N GLY A 23 -2.39 16.67 7.98
CA GLY A 23 -3.57 16.45 7.15
C GLY A 23 -3.71 17.45 5.98
N ALA A 24 -3.38 18.71 6.18
CA ALA A 24 -3.45 19.74 5.14
C ALA A 24 -2.42 19.48 4.02
N GLN A 25 -1.20 19.09 4.39
CA GLN A 25 -0.18 18.74 3.40
C GLN A 25 -0.55 17.53 2.55
N ALA A 26 -1.15 16.50 3.16
CA ALA A 26 -1.61 15.33 2.43
C ALA A 26 -2.70 15.71 1.42
N ASP A 27 -3.64 16.58 1.79
CA ASP A 27 -4.70 17.08 0.91
C ASP A 27 -4.16 17.90 -0.27
N GLU A 28 -3.19 18.77 -0.01
CA GLU A 28 -2.52 19.57 -1.05
C GLU A 28 -1.76 18.70 -2.04
N ILE A 29 -0.96 17.74 -1.55
CA ILE A 29 -0.19 16.82 -2.38
C ILE A 29 -1.12 15.95 -3.22
N TYR A 30 -2.18 15.41 -2.62
CA TYR A 30 -3.17 14.60 -3.31
C TYR A 30 -3.85 15.37 -4.44
N SER A 31 -4.37 16.56 -4.12
CA SER A 31 -5.04 17.42 -5.11
C SER A 31 -4.12 17.81 -6.26
N GLU A 32 -2.86 18.12 -5.96
CA GLU A 32 -1.88 18.46 -6.98
C GLU A 32 -1.52 17.24 -7.86
N ALA A 33 -1.42 16.05 -7.28
CA ALA A 33 -1.17 14.83 -8.04
C ALA A 33 -2.28 14.55 -9.07
N LEU A 34 -3.54 14.71 -8.67
CA LEU A 34 -4.69 14.54 -9.57
C LEU A 34 -4.67 15.54 -10.73
N LYS A 35 -4.29 16.81 -10.50
CA LYS A 35 -4.13 17.81 -11.57
C LYS A 35 -3.09 17.42 -12.61
N HIS A 36 -2.06 16.67 -12.18
CA HIS A 36 -1.02 16.15 -13.08
C HIS A 36 -1.35 14.77 -13.67
N ASN A 37 -2.57 14.26 -13.49
CA ASN A 37 -2.97 12.92 -13.91
C ASN A 37 -2.02 11.84 -13.39
N LEU A 38 -1.65 11.92 -12.11
CA LEU A 38 -0.90 10.90 -11.40
C LEU A 38 -1.87 10.08 -10.54
N SER A 39 -1.71 8.76 -10.55
CA SER A 39 -2.31 7.91 -9.53
C SER A 39 -1.65 8.15 -8.18
N VAL A 40 -2.36 7.87 -7.10
CA VAL A 40 -1.84 8.07 -5.74
C VAL A 40 -2.04 6.80 -4.93
N ILE A 41 -0.98 6.33 -4.29
CA ILE A 41 -1.05 5.38 -3.19
C ILE A 41 -0.97 6.17 -1.90
N VAL A 42 -1.94 5.98 -1.01
CA VAL A 42 -1.96 6.54 0.34
C VAL A 42 -1.57 5.43 1.31
N GLU A 43 -0.37 5.52 1.86
CA GLU A 43 0.18 4.53 2.79
C GLU A 43 -0.24 4.84 4.22
N VAL A 44 -0.71 3.79 4.92
CA VAL A 44 -1.20 3.85 6.30
C VAL A 44 -0.57 2.73 7.15
N HIS A 45 -0.34 3.02 8.44
CA HIS A 45 0.33 2.11 9.38
C HIS A 45 -0.54 1.74 10.58
N ASP A 46 -1.61 2.48 10.84
CA ASP A 46 -2.55 2.22 11.93
C ASP A 46 -3.98 2.60 11.56
N GLN A 47 -4.93 2.30 12.45
CA GLN A 47 -6.35 2.56 12.22
C GLN A 47 -6.68 4.05 12.11
N LYS A 48 -5.96 4.93 12.84
CA LYS A 48 -6.19 6.38 12.76
C LYS A 48 -5.77 6.94 11.40
N GLU A 49 -4.62 6.50 10.92
CA GLU A 49 -4.16 6.85 9.57
C GLU A 49 -5.12 6.32 8.49
N ALA A 50 -5.63 5.10 8.70
CA ALA A 50 -6.62 4.49 7.82
C ALA A 50 -7.92 5.30 7.74
N GLU A 51 -8.45 5.76 8.88
CA GLU A 51 -9.62 6.66 8.92
C GLU A 51 -9.35 7.96 8.15
N MET A 52 -8.15 8.54 8.30
CA MET A 52 -7.75 9.74 7.55
C MET A 52 -7.63 9.49 6.05
N ALA A 53 -7.25 8.28 5.65
CA ALA A 53 -7.07 7.92 4.24
C ALA A 53 -8.42 7.76 3.49
N LEU A 54 -9.52 7.48 4.17
CA LEU A 54 -10.83 7.28 3.55
C LEU A 54 -11.35 8.50 2.76
N LYS A 55 -10.87 9.71 3.05
CA LYS A 55 -11.24 10.92 2.30
C LYS A 55 -10.63 10.98 0.89
N PHE A 56 -9.61 10.18 0.61
CA PHE A 56 -8.93 10.15 -0.70
C PHE A 56 -9.57 9.08 -1.61
N ASP A 57 -10.77 9.36 -2.06
CA ASP A 57 -11.69 8.41 -2.72
C ASP A 57 -11.16 7.79 -4.03
N GLN A 58 -10.26 8.47 -4.74
CA GLN A 58 -9.65 7.98 -5.99
C GLN A 58 -8.26 7.36 -5.77
N ALA A 59 -7.78 7.30 -4.52
CA ALA A 59 -6.48 6.72 -4.21
C ALA A 59 -6.54 5.19 -4.11
N LEU A 60 -5.39 4.56 -4.30
CA LEU A 60 -5.14 3.22 -3.77
C LEU A 60 -4.73 3.37 -2.30
N ILE A 61 -5.21 2.52 -1.40
CA ILE A 61 -4.74 2.52 0.00
C ILE A 61 -3.73 1.41 0.19
N GLY A 62 -2.51 1.78 0.57
CA GLY A 62 -1.44 0.86 0.94
C GLY A 62 -1.39 0.64 2.45
N ILE A 63 -1.59 -0.60 2.90
CA ILE A 63 -1.46 -0.97 4.30
C ILE A 63 -0.05 -1.49 4.53
N ASN A 64 0.78 -0.72 5.23
CA ASN A 64 2.14 -1.13 5.54
C ASN A 64 2.19 -1.96 6.81
N ASN A 65 2.59 -3.23 6.68
CA ASN A 65 2.78 -4.15 7.79
C ASN A 65 4.02 -3.86 8.64
N ARG A 66 4.90 -2.97 8.17
CA ARG A 66 6.11 -2.59 8.89
C ARG A 66 5.86 -1.34 9.74
N ASN A 67 6.09 -1.42 11.03
CA ASN A 67 6.14 -0.26 11.90
C ASN A 67 7.39 0.57 11.56
N LEU A 68 7.22 1.83 11.18
CA LEU A 68 8.35 2.68 10.76
C LEU A 68 9.27 3.09 11.92
N LYS A 69 8.83 2.95 13.18
CA LYS A 69 9.62 3.31 14.36
C LYS A 69 10.42 2.12 14.90
N THR A 70 9.78 0.94 15.00
CA THR A 70 10.40 -0.27 15.57
C THR A 70 10.98 -1.19 14.52
N LEU A 71 10.60 -1.01 13.25
CA LEU A 71 10.88 -1.86 12.11
C LEU A 71 10.30 -3.29 12.21
N GLU A 72 9.49 -3.53 13.25
CA GLU A 72 8.76 -4.78 13.40
C GLU A 72 7.71 -4.95 12.30
N VAL A 73 7.49 -6.18 11.90
CA VAL A 73 6.55 -6.53 10.82
C VAL A 73 5.50 -7.50 11.32
N SER A 74 4.22 -7.18 11.12
CA SER A 74 3.10 -8.03 11.48
C SER A 74 2.01 -8.01 10.40
N LEU A 75 1.71 -9.16 9.82
CA LEU A 75 0.64 -9.29 8.83
C LEU A 75 -0.76 -9.04 9.43
N ASN A 76 -0.90 -9.18 10.74
CA ASN A 76 -2.14 -8.84 11.44
C ASN A 76 -2.47 -7.35 11.34
N ASN A 77 -1.48 -6.50 11.04
CA ASN A 77 -1.72 -5.08 10.80
C ASN A 77 -2.64 -4.87 9.59
N THR A 78 -2.39 -5.57 8.47
CA THR A 78 -3.29 -5.53 7.32
C THR A 78 -4.72 -5.92 7.71
N ILE A 79 -4.91 -6.99 8.51
CA ILE A 79 -6.24 -7.47 8.88
C ILE A 79 -6.97 -6.44 9.74
N SER A 80 -6.30 -5.86 10.74
CA SER A 80 -6.92 -4.89 11.65
C SER A 80 -7.26 -3.57 10.96
N ILE A 81 -6.41 -3.09 10.06
CA ILE A 81 -6.63 -1.86 9.28
C ILE A 81 -7.70 -2.07 8.21
N PHE A 82 -7.72 -3.24 7.57
CA PHE A 82 -8.72 -3.56 6.56
C PHE A 82 -10.15 -3.40 7.08
N GLU A 83 -10.44 -3.77 8.33
CA GLU A 83 -11.76 -3.60 8.94
C GLU A 83 -12.23 -2.13 8.95
N VAL A 84 -11.31 -1.17 9.03
CA VAL A 84 -11.60 0.26 8.99
C VAL A 84 -11.91 0.72 7.57
N ILE A 85 -11.13 0.26 6.58
CA ILE A 85 -11.18 0.77 5.20
C ILE A 85 -11.91 -0.14 4.22
N LYS A 86 -12.58 -1.20 4.66
CA LYS A 86 -13.29 -2.16 3.77
C LYS A 86 -14.40 -1.54 2.92
N THR A 87 -14.86 -0.33 3.26
CA THR A 87 -15.83 0.45 2.48
C THR A 87 -15.18 1.31 1.39
N HIS A 88 -13.85 1.41 1.39
CA HIS A 88 -13.12 2.14 0.36
C HIS A 88 -13.35 1.48 -1.01
N LYS A 89 -13.63 2.30 -2.03
CA LYS A 89 -13.96 1.80 -3.37
C LYS A 89 -12.75 1.54 -4.26
N GLY A 90 -11.63 2.16 -3.94
CA GLY A 90 -10.37 1.98 -4.66
C GLY A 90 -9.66 0.67 -4.28
N PRO A 91 -8.62 0.29 -5.02
CA PRO A 91 -7.81 -0.87 -4.68
C PRO A 91 -7.13 -0.71 -3.32
N ILE A 92 -7.06 -1.82 -2.56
CA ILE A 92 -6.30 -1.90 -1.32
C ILE A 92 -5.10 -2.80 -1.57
N ILE A 93 -3.92 -2.38 -1.10
CA ILE A 93 -2.63 -3.05 -1.28
C ILE A 93 -2.10 -3.42 0.11
N SER A 94 -1.65 -4.65 0.31
CA SER A 94 -0.88 -5.01 1.51
C SER A 94 0.61 -4.94 1.20
N GLU A 95 1.35 -4.24 2.04
CA GLU A 95 2.76 -3.91 1.84
C GLU A 95 3.62 -4.42 2.98
N SER A 96 4.83 -4.82 2.66
CA SER A 96 5.82 -5.35 3.60
C SER A 96 5.44 -6.70 4.25
N GLY A 97 6.45 -7.48 4.61
CA GLY A 97 6.30 -8.68 5.43
C GLY A 97 5.80 -9.93 4.72
N ILE A 98 5.41 -9.85 3.46
CA ILE A 98 5.01 -11.01 2.67
C ILE A 98 6.28 -11.71 2.18
N LYS A 99 6.63 -12.83 2.81
CA LYS A 99 7.84 -13.60 2.53
C LYS A 99 7.56 -14.84 1.69
N THR A 100 6.38 -15.41 1.83
CA THR A 100 5.96 -16.67 1.19
C THR A 100 4.57 -16.53 0.57
N ALA A 101 4.22 -17.49 -0.29
CA ALA A 101 2.86 -17.60 -0.82
C ALA A 101 1.81 -17.81 0.29
N ASN A 102 2.17 -18.48 1.39
CA ASN A 102 1.26 -18.69 2.52
C ASN A 102 0.93 -17.37 3.24
N ASP A 103 1.87 -16.41 3.29
CA ASP A 103 1.61 -15.10 3.88
C ASP A 103 0.56 -14.33 3.07
N ALA A 104 0.69 -14.34 1.75
CA ALA A 104 -0.27 -13.72 0.85
C ALA A 104 -1.64 -14.41 0.92
N LYS A 105 -1.65 -15.75 0.96
CA LYS A 105 -2.85 -16.55 1.14
C LYS A 105 -3.57 -16.22 2.45
N TYR A 106 -2.82 -16.09 3.55
CA TYR A 106 -3.37 -15.71 4.85
C TYR A 106 -4.09 -14.37 4.81
N ILE A 107 -3.47 -13.35 4.19
CA ILE A 107 -4.09 -12.03 4.02
C ILE A 107 -5.34 -12.14 3.13
N TYR A 108 -5.23 -12.82 1.99
CA TYR A 108 -6.35 -13.00 1.07
C TYR A 108 -7.56 -13.67 1.72
N GLU A 109 -7.35 -14.76 2.45
CA GLU A 109 -8.43 -15.49 3.14
C GLU A 109 -9.14 -14.66 4.21
N LYS A 110 -8.42 -13.72 4.85
CA LYS A 110 -8.98 -12.87 5.92
C LYS A 110 -9.63 -11.59 5.42
N THR A 111 -9.17 -11.05 4.28
CA THR A 111 -9.55 -9.70 3.83
C THR A 111 -10.09 -9.65 2.40
N GLY A 112 -9.81 -10.65 1.58
CA GLY A 112 -10.07 -10.60 0.14
C GLY A 112 -9.10 -9.73 -0.65
N ILE A 113 -8.06 -9.14 0.00
CA ILE A 113 -7.04 -8.32 -0.68
C ILE A 113 -6.24 -9.20 -1.64
N LYS A 114 -6.16 -8.75 -2.90
CA LYS A 114 -5.45 -9.43 -4.00
C LYS A 114 -4.18 -8.69 -4.46
N ASN A 115 -3.98 -7.47 -3.98
CA ASN A 115 -2.87 -6.63 -4.40
C ASN A 115 -1.81 -6.61 -3.32
N PHE A 116 -0.57 -6.89 -3.70
CA PHE A 116 0.57 -6.95 -2.79
C PHE A 116 1.74 -6.15 -3.35
N LEU A 117 2.42 -5.40 -2.49
CA LEU A 117 3.68 -4.75 -2.82
C LEU A 117 4.82 -5.51 -2.14
N ILE A 118 5.65 -6.19 -2.94
CA ILE A 118 6.67 -7.11 -2.47
C ILE A 118 7.99 -6.78 -3.16
N GLY A 119 8.98 -6.35 -2.39
CA GLY A 119 10.34 -6.09 -2.87
C GLY A 119 11.36 -7.02 -2.21
N GLU A 120 11.53 -6.88 -0.90
CA GLU A 120 12.60 -7.55 -0.14
C GLU A 120 12.63 -9.07 -0.33
N SER A 121 11.49 -9.72 -0.27
CA SER A 121 11.40 -11.19 -0.37
C SER A 121 11.77 -11.69 -1.76
N LEU A 122 11.43 -10.96 -2.80
CA LEU A 122 11.82 -11.31 -4.18
C LEU A 122 13.32 -11.11 -4.38
N LEU A 123 13.88 -9.99 -3.89
CA LEU A 123 15.31 -9.70 -4.01
C LEU A 123 16.19 -10.68 -3.21
N LYS A 124 15.70 -11.19 -2.08
CA LYS A 124 16.41 -12.17 -1.25
C LYS A 124 16.17 -13.61 -1.67
N SER A 125 15.24 -13.88 -2.56
CA SER A 125 14.90 -15.24 -2.99
C SER A 125 15.98 -15.81 -3.90
N ASN A 126 16.35 -17.08 -3.66
CA ASN A 126 17.21 -17.83 -4.59
C ASN A 126 16.49 -18.14 -5.92
N ASN A 127 15.15 -18.13 -5.93
CA ASN A 127 14.34 -18.35 -7.13
C ASN A 127 13.13 -17.38 -7.13
N PRO A 128 13.33 -16.09 -7.47
CA PRO A 128 12.27 -15.09 -7.46
C PRO A 128 11.14 -15.41 -8.43
N ASN A 129 11.43 -16.05 -9.56
CA ASN A 129 10.42 -16.42 -10.56
C ASN A 129 9.44 -17.47 -10.02
N GLU A 130 9.93 -18.45 -9.27
CA GLU A 130 9.09 -19.46 -8.64
C GLU A 130 8.21 -18.85 -7.53
N LEU A 131 8.80 -17.99 -6.70
CA LEU A 131 8.06 -17.29 -5.67
C LEU A 131 6.94 -16.42 -6.29
N MET A 132 7.27 -15.67 -7.34
CA MET A 132 6.28 -14.84 -8.04
C MET A 132 5.13 -15.68 -8.61
N LYS A 133 5.42 -16.81 -9.26
CA LYS A 133 4.38 -17.70 -9.79
C LYS A 133 3.44 -18.21 -8.70
N LYS A 134 3.97 -18.61 -7.55
CA LYS A 134 3.18 -19.06 -6.40
C LYS A 134 2.30 -17.93 -5.84
N LEU A 135 2.82 -16.71 -5.76
CA LEU A 135 2.06 -15.54 -5.30
C LEU A 135 0.89 -15.20 -6.24
N ILE A 136 1.12 -15.23 -7.55
CA ILE A 136 0.08 -14.93 -8.56
C ILE A 136 -1.06 -15.96 -8.50
N GLN A 137 -0.77 -17.23 -8.26
CA GLN A 137 -1.78 -18.30 -8.18
C GLN A 137 -2.78 -18.12 -7.02
N ILE A 138 -2.43 -17.35 -5.98
CA ILE A 138 -3.31 -17.12 -4.83
C ILE A 138 -4.46 -16.17 -5.18
N THR A 139 -4.23 -15.26 -6.12
CA THR A 139 -5.15 -14.17 -6.44
C THR A 139 -5.99 -14.42 -7.70
N GLN A 140 -5.75 -15.56 -8.33
CA GLN A 140 -6.57 -16.07 -9.46
C GLN A 140 -7.78 -16.84 -8.96
#